data_b9b6958a83ee81a929d775e7011f249f
#
_entry.id   b9b6958a83ee81a929d775e7011f249f
#
_cell.length_a   1.000
_cell.length_b   1.000
_cell.length_c   1.000
_cell.angle_alpha   90.00
_cell.angle_beta   90.00
_cell.angle_gamma   90.00
#
_symmetry.space_group_name_H-M   'P 1'
#
loop_
_entity.id
_entity.type
_entity.pdbx_description
1 polymer ?
#
loop_
_entity_poly.entity_id
_entity_poly.type
_entity_poly.pdbx_seq_one_letter_code
_entity_poly.pdbx_strand_id
1 'polypeptide(L)'
;MNTVLMTHILAEGSMGMADIANEALLLFVGTGVGVVLNLYIPGSGTAIRSAQREIEEMFISLLSRMASELGTPGENGEQPDGRGFQALEQALGQAVEQGERRAYEGMENSLLADTRYYLAYMGLRKNQFAILCRMRDCFSRMESTPDQALVVADLLQSVSGSFHERNNALGLLDELEHVKLQMKAQPLPVRRQEFESRALLYLGLLELEQFLVLKKEFALGLSRDEIRRFWGRG
;
A
#
# COMPACT_ATOMS: atom_id res chain seq x y z
N MET A 1 -12.60 35.77 -1.77
CA MET A 1 -13.02 36.50 -2.98
C MET A 1 -13.98 37.67 -2.70
N ASN A 2 -14.51 37.80 -1.49
CA ASN A 2 -15.47 38.88 -1.17
C ASN A 2 -14.86 40.18 -0.59
N THR A 3 -13.60 40.19 -0.19
CA THR A 3 -13.00 41.33 0.53
C THR A 3 -12.59 42.46 -0.42
N VAL A 4 -12.14 42.17 -1.62
CA VAL A 4 -11.72 43.17 -2.61
C VAL A 4 -12.92 43.90 -3.23
N LEU A 5 -14.02 43.19 -3.45
CA LEU A 5 -15.26 43.80 -3.97
C LEU A 5 -15.92 44.77 -2.95
N MET A 6 -15.81 44.45 -1.65
CA MET A 6 -16.41 45.30 -0.58
C MET A 6 -15.65 46.60 -0.31
N THR A 7 -14.34 46.63 -0.51
CA THR A 7 -13.56 47.86 -0.31
C THR A 7 -13.79 48.91 -1.41
N HIS A 8 -14.15 48.50 -2.62
CA HIS A 8 -14.42 49.42 -3.72
C HIS A 8 -15.85 49.97 -3.76
N ILE A 9 -16.82 49.22 -3.19
CA ILE A 9 -18.23 49.72 -3.10
C ILE A 9 -18.36 50.84 -2.05
N LEU A 10 -17.41 50.96 -1.09
CA LEU A 10 -17.41 51.99 -0.04
C LEU A 10 -16.61 53.24 -0.41
N ALA A 11 -15.92 53.29 -1.52
CA ALA A 11 -15.25 54.50 -2.04
C ALA A 11 -16.24 55.26 -2.92
N GLU A 12 -16.82 56.32 -2.39
CA GLU A 12 -17.67 57.28 -3.12
C GLU A 12 -16.86 57.97 -4.21
N GLY A 13 -16.83 57.42 -5.41
CA GLY A 13 -16.25 57.97 -6.62
C GLY A 13 -16.83 57.26 -7.85
N SER A 14 -17.24 57.99 -8.86
CA SER A 14 -17.70 57.43 -10.14
C SER A 14 -16.60 56.56 -10.74
N MET A 15 -16.83 55.23 -10.76
CA MET A 15 -15.96 54.25 -11.41
C MET A 15 -15.77 54.67 -12.87
N GLY A 16 -14.55 55.09 -13.22
CA GLY A 16 -14.18 55.36 -14.61
C GLY A 16 -14.03 54.03 -15.38
N MET A 17 -14.25 54.09 -16.70
CA MET A 17 -13.98 52.96 -17.60
C MET A 17 -12.55 52.38 -17.45
N ALA A 18 -11.58 53.23 -17.08
CA ALA A 18 -10.20 52.85 -16.82
C ALA A 18 -10.05 51.97 -15.55
N ASP A 19 -10.82 52.22 -14.50
CA ASP A 19 -10.79 51.46 -13.25
C ASP A 19 -11.38 50.08 -13.44
N ILE A 20 -12.50 50.00 -14.20
CA ILE A 20 -13.10 48.71 -14.58
C ILE A 20 -12.17 47.86 -15.43
N ALA A 21 -11.46 48.49 -16.39
CA ALA A 21 -10.49 47.79 -17.24
C ALA A 21 -9.30 47.27 -16.44
N ASN A 22 -8.81 48.04 -15.46
CA ASN A 22 -7.72 47.63 -14.58
C ASN A 22 -8.09 46.48 -13.66
N GLU A 23 -9.29 46.50 -13.07
CA GLU A 23 -9.81 45.39 -12.24
C GLU A 23 -10.02 44.13 -13.09
N ALA A 24 -10.58 44.24 -14.29
CA ALA A 24 -10.75 43.11 -15.20
C ALA A 24 -9.37 42.53 -15.61
N LEU A 25 -8.36 43.35 -15.84
CA LEU A 25 -7.00 42.91 -16.12
C LEU A 25 -6.35 42.20 -14.92
N LEU A 26 -6.49 42.74 -13.71
CA LEU A 26 -5.99 42.09 -12.49
C LEU A 26 -6.67 40.76 -12.22
N LEU A 27 -7.99 40.68 -12.45
CA LEU A 27 -8.75 39.42 -12.34
C LEU A 27 -8.30 38.41 -13.38
N PHE A 28 -8.06 38.83 -14.60
CA PHE A 28 -7.59 37.98 -15.69
C PHE A 28 -6.15 37.47 -15.45
N VAL A 29 -5.25 38.34 -14.96
CA VAL A 29 -3.89 37.96 -14.59
C VAL A 29 -3.90 37.01 -13.40
N GLY A 30 -4.65 37.30 -12.35
CA GLY A 30 -4.76 36.44 -11.16
C GLY A 30 -5.36 35.08 -11.47
N THR A 31 -6.42 35.04 -12.28
CA THR A 31 -7.04 33.78 -12.71
C THR A 31 -6.11 33.01 -13.69
N GLY A 32 -5.47 33.73 -14.61
CA GLY A 32 -4.50 33.15 -15.56
C GLY A 32 -3.30 32.52 -14.86
N VAL A 33 -2.70 33.20 -13.89
CA VAL A 33 -1.62 32.64 -13.06
C VAL A 33 -2.09 31.44 -12.26
N GLY A 34 -3.29 31.49 -11.66
CA GLY A 34 -3.89 30.37 -10.94
C GLY A 34 -4.12 29.14 -11.84
N VAL A 35 -4.58 29.34 -13.07
CA VAL A 35 -4.76 28.27 -14.06
C VAL A 35 -3.41 27.70 -14.50
N VAL A 36 -2.41 28.54 -14.78
CA VAL A 36 -1.05 28.10 -15.16
C VAL A 36 -0.39 27.33 -14.04
N LEU A 37 -0.47 27.79 -12.80
CA LEU A 37 0.05 27.06 -11.63
C LEU A 37 -0.64 25.72 -11.45
N ASN A 38 -1.97 25.65 -11.61
CA ASN A 38 -2.73 24.40 -11.54
C ASN A 38 -2.40 23.42 -12.69
N LEU A 39 -2.05 23.93 -13.88
CA LEU A 39 -1.60 23.12 -15.01
C LEU A 39 -0.14 22.64 -14.86
N TYR A 40 0.68 23.42 -14.14
CA TYR A 40 2.12 23.12 -13.95
C TYR A 40 2.40 22.28 -12.69
N ILE A 41 1.47 22.21 -11.74
CA ILE A 41 1.56 21.27 -10.64
C ILE A 41 1.29 19.87 -11.23
N PRO A 42 2.30 18.95 -11.26
CA PRO A 42 2.08 17.59 -11.76
C PRO A 42 0.88 17.04 -11.03
N GLY A 43 -0.13 16.61 -11.79
CA GLY A 43 -1.40 16.21 -11.22
C GLY A 43 -1.16 15.22 -10.08
N SER A 44 -1.74 15.44 -8.91
CA SER A 44 -1.62 14.61 -7.71
C SER A 44 -1.74 13.11 -8.00
N GLY A 45 -2.44 12.74 -9.08
CA GLY A 45 -2.60 11.37 -9.54
C GLY A 45 -1.30 10.69 -10.02
N THR A 46 -0.35 11.41 -10.62
CA THR A 46 0.93 10.81 -11.05
C THR A 46 1.85 10.54 -9.87
N ALA A 47 1.90 11.44 -8.91
CA ALA A 47 2.68 11.31 -7.68
C ALA A 47 2.14 10.16 -6.79
N ILE A 48 0.82 10.01 -6.70
CA ILE A 48 0.19 8.91 -5.96
C ILE A 48 0.48 7.57 -6.62
N ARG A 49 0.42 7.48 -7.95
CA ARG A 49 0.73 6.23 -8.68
C ARG A 49 2.20 5.83 -8.57
N SER A 50 3.14 6.80 -8.53
CA SER A 50 4.55 6.47 -8.30
C SER A 50 4.77 5.93 -6.89
N ALA A 51 4.17 6.55 -5.87
CA ALA A 51 4.21 6.04 -4.50
C ALA A 51 3.58 4.63 -4.37
N GLN A 52 2.48 4.37 -5.07
CA GLN A 52 1.85 3.06 -5.11
C GLN A 52 2.82 1.98 -5.64
N ARG A 53 3.51 2.23 -6.76
CA ARG A 53 4.48 1.28 -7.33
C ARG A 53 5.66 1.04 -6.39
N GLU A 54 6.23 2.10 -5.84
CA GLU A 54 7.32 2.02 -4.87
C GLU A 54 6.94 1.16 -3.66
N ILE A 55 5.73 1.36 -3.11
CA ILE A 55 5.19 0.56 -2.00
C ILE A 55 5.03 -0.92 -2.43
N GLU A 56 4.50 -1.19 -3.63
CA GLU A 56 4.35 -2.56 -4.15
C GLU A 56 5.70 -3.26 -4.31
N GLU A 57 6.70 -2.60 -4.86
CA GLU A 57 8.06 -3.13 -5.02
C GLU A 57 8.72 -3.45 -3.67
N MET A 58 8.52 -2.61 -2.66
CA MET A 58 9.01 -2.87 -1.31
C MET A 58 8.31 -4.06 -0.65
N PHE A 59 6.99 -4.22 -0.82
CA PHE A 59 6.26 -5.41 -0.36
C PHE A 59 6.76 -6.69 -1.03
N ILE A 60 6.95 -6.66 -2.35
CA ILE A 60 7.50 -7.77 -3.12
C ILE A 60 8.88 -8.17 -2.57
N SER A 61 9.74 -7.19 -2.34
CA SER A 61 11.09 -7.41 -1.82
C SER A 61 11.07 -8.03 -0.42
N LEU A 62 10.20 -7.55 0.49
CA LEU A 62 10.08 -8.10 1.84
C LEU A 62 9.48 -9.51 1.84
N LEU A 63 8.41 -9.75 1.06
CA LEU A 63 7.79 -11.08 0.95
C LEU A 63 8.76 -12.11 0.35
N SER A 64 9.48 -11.76 -0.73
CA SER A 64 10.49 -12.62 -1.34
C SER A 64 11.64 -12.92 -0.38
N ARG A 65 12.06 -11.93 0.41
CA ARG A 65 13.11 -12.13 1.42
C ARG A 65 12.63 -13.07 2.54
N MET A 66 11.41 -12.88 3.05
CA MET A 66 10.82 -13.80 4.04
C MET A 66 10.72 -15.23 3.48
N ALA A 67 10.31 -15.39 2.21
CA ALA A 67 10.29 -16.68 1.54
C ALA A 67 11.68 -17.31 1.49
N SER A 68 12.70 -16.54 1.10
CA SER A 68 14.10 -17.01 1.05
C SER A 68 14.62 -17.42 2.41
N GLU A 69 14.36 -16.64 3.47
CA GLU A 69 14.79 -16.93 4.84
C GLU A 69 14.14 -18.21 5.39
N LEU A 70 12.87 -18.49 5.04
CA LEU A 70 12.19 -19.73 5.40
C LEU A 70 12.64 -20.94 4.56
N GLY A 71 12.94 -20.73 3.27
CA GLY A 71 13.29 -21.78 2.32
C GLY A 71 14.75 -22.25 2.39
N THR A 72 15.61 -21.46 3.03
CA THR A 72 17.05 -21.81 3.16
C THR A 72 17.35 -22.07 4.63
N PRO A 73 17.31 -23.33 5.11
CA PRO A 73 17.80 -23.63 6.45
C PRO A 73 19.27 -23.22 6.50
N GLY A 74 19.61 -22.32 7.41
CA GLY A 74 20.98 -21.86 7.57
C GLY A 74 21.91 -23.02 7.89
N GLU A 75 22.74 -23.44 6.93
CA GLU A 75 23.72 -24.51 7.09
C GLU A 75 24.81 -24.18 8.15
N ASN A 76 24.91 -22.92 8.59
CA ASN A 76 25.97 -22.45 9.48
C ASN A 76 25.53 -21.55 10.65
N GLY A 77 24.25 -21.52 11.03
CA GLY A 77 23.81 -20.66 12.14
C GLY A 77 23.98 -19.15 11.87
N GLU A 78 24.26 -18.75 10.63
CA GLU A 78 24.22 -17.36 10.23
C GLU A 78 22.76 -16.92 10.20
N GLN A 79 22.39 -16.15 11.22
CA GLN A 79 21.11 -15.44 11.18
C GLN A 79 21.11 -14.54 9.95
N PRO A 80 20.04 -14.59 9.15
CA PRO A 80 19.88 -13.70 8.01
C PRO A 80 20.15 -12.26 8.44
N ASP A 81 20.77 -11.46 7.56
CA ASP A 81 21.13 -10.06 7.86
C ASP A 81 19.89 -9.26 8.32
N GLY A 82 19.63 -9.34 9.63
CA GLY A 82 18.47 -8.68 10.27
C GLY A 82 18.47 -7.17 10.09
N ARG A 83 19.65 -6.55 9.86
CA ARG A 83 19.75 -5.10 9.65
C ARG A 83 19.19 -4.68 8.31
N GLY A 84 19.49 -5.43 7.24
CA GLY A 84 18.95 -5.14 5.91
C GLY A 84 17.45 -5.33 5.84
N PHE A 85 16.88 -6.30 6.58
CA PHE A 85 15.43 -6.48 6.68
C PHE A 85 14.78 -5.32 7.43
N GLN A 86 15.31 -4.95 8.60
CA GLN A 86 14.79 -3.83 9.39
C GLN A 86 14.81 -2.50 8.63
N ALA A 87 15.90 -2.24 7.88
CA ALA A 87 15.99 -1.03 7.06
C ALA A 87 14.90 -0.98 5.97
N LEU A 88 14.65 -2.09 5.29
CA LEU A 88 13.62 -2.19 4.25
C LEU A 88 12.20 -2.10 4.86
N GLU A 89 11.97 -2.72 6.00
CA GLU A 89 10.70 -2.62 6.75
C GLU A 89 10.42 -1.18 7.19
N GLN A 90 11.42 -0.49 7.71
CA GLN A 90 11.31 0.91 8.11
C GLN A 90 11.04 1.82 6.91
N ALA A 91 11.73 1.58 5.78
CA ALA A 91 11.50 2.31 4.54
C ALA A 91 10.08 2.10 4.01
N LEU A 92 9.56 0.86 4.02
CA LEU A 92 8.19 0.57 3.62
C LEU A 92 7.18 1.27 4.53
N GLY A 93 7.38 1.26 5.86
CA GLY A 93 6.51 1.96 6.81
C GLY A 93 6.42 3.46 6.50
N GLN A 94 7.56 4.11 6.26
CA GLN A 94 7.62 5.51 5.87
C GLN A 94 6.95 5.78 4.51
N ALA A 95 7.16 4.90 3.52
CA ALA A 95 6.54 5.03 2.21
C ALA A 95 5.01 4.92 2.27
N VAL A 96 4.49 3.99 3.07
CA VAL A 96 3.04 3.81 3.30
C VAL A 96 2.43 5.05 3.98
N GLU A 97 3.07 5.59 5.03
CA GLU A 97 2.60 6.80 5.70
C GLU A 97 2.62 8.02 4.78
N GLN A 98 3.67 8.17 3.97
CA GLN A 98 3.75 9.25 2.98
C GLN A 98 2.71 9.09 1.88
N GLY A 99 2.48 7.86 1.40
CA GLY A 99 1.45 7.54 0.41
C GLY A 99 0.05 7.88 0.91
N GLU A 100 -0.27 7.52 2.15
CA GLU A 100 -1.54 7.86 2.80
C GLU A 100 -1.72 9.39 2.90
N ARG A 101 -0.68 10.11 3.36
CA ARG A 101 -0.71 11.58 3.45
C ARG A 101 -0.96 12.24 2.10
N ARG A 102 -0.24 11.82 1.05
CA ARG A 102 -0.45 12.33 -0.32
C ARG A 102 -1.85 12.04 -0.84
N ALA A 103 -2.44 10.90 -0.49
CA ALA A 103 -3.80 10.58 -0.86
C ALA A 103 -4.83 11.50 -0.16
N TYR A 104 -4.61 11.87 1.11
CA TYR A 104 -5.42 12.85 1.84
C TYR A 104 -5.28 14.26 1.26
N GLU A 105 -4.07 14.74 1.00
CA GLU A 105 -3.81 16.05 0.38
C GLU A 105 -4.46 16.16 -1.01
N GLY A 106 -4.43 15.05 -1.78
CA GLY A 106 -5.11 14.97 -3.07
C GLY A 106 -6.64 15.08 -2.94
N MET A 107 -7.22 14.67 -1.82
CA MET A 107 -8.67 14.75 -1.58
C MET A 107 -9.12 16.21 -1.33
N GLU A 108 -8.33 17.00 -0.65
CA GLU A 108 -8.63 18.41 -0.39
C GLU A 108 -8.57 19.26 -1.68
N ASN A 109 -7.73 18.86 -2.63
CA ASN A 109 -7.46 19.60 -3.86
C ASN A 109 -8.21 19.09 -5.09
N SER A 110 -8.96 17.98 -5.00
CA SER A 110 -9.62 17.33 -6.13
C SER A 110 -11.06 16.94 -5.81
N LEU A 111 -11.99 17.45 -6.64
CA LEU A 111 -13.40 17.04 -6.64
C LEU A 111 -13.63 15.64 -7.30
N LEU A 112 -12.57 14.88 -7.55
CA LEU A 112 -12.62 13.69 -8.39
C LEU A 112 -12.71 12.38 -7.58
N ALA A 113 -13.55 11.46 -8.05
CA ALA A 113 -13.76 10.11 -7.50
C ALA A 113 -12.47 9.26 -7.38
N ASP A 114 -11.39 9.64 -8.07
CA ASP A 114 -10.10 8.95 -8.03
C ASP A 114 -9.46 8.95 -6.64
N THR A 115 -9.67 10.01 -5.86
CA THR A 115 -9.06 10.16 -4.55
C THR A 115 -9.58 9.15 -3.53
N ARG A 116 -10.87 8.80 -3.61
CA ARG A 116 -11.48 7.79 -2.72
C ARG A 116 -10.83 6.41 -2.93
N TYR A 117 -10.61 6.02 -4.19
CA TYR A 117 -9.93 4.77 -4.52
C TYR A 117 -8.52 4.72 -3.94
N TYR A 118 -7.72 5.79 -4.13
CA TYR A 118 -6.35 5.83 -3.61
C TYR A 118 -6.29 5.83 -2.09
N LEU A 119 -7.22 6.50 -1.40
CA LEU A 119 -7.33 6.44 0.05
C LEU A 119 -7.61 5.02 0.55
N ALA A 120 -8.59 4.36 -0.05
CA ALA A 120 -8.92 2.98 0.29
C ALA A 120 -7.75 2.03 0.00
N TYR A 121 -7.03 2.26 -1.11
CA TYR A 121 -5.84 1.49 -1.47
C TYR A 121 -4.70 1.70 -0.49
N MET A 122 -4.37 2.95 -0.10
CA MET A 122 -3.32 3.23 0.87
C MET A 122 -3.68 2.69 2.26
N GLY A 123 -4.95 2.79 2.67
CA GLY A 123 -5.46 2.16 3.90
C GLY A 123 -5.30 0.63 3.89
N LEU A 124 -5.57 -0.03 2.77
CA LEU A 124 -5.28 -1.45 2.58
C LEU A 124 -3.79 -1.74 2.80
N ARG A 125 -2.88 -0.99 2.14
CA ARG A 125 -1.44 -1.21 2.26
C ARG A 125 -0.91 -0.98 3.67
N LYS A 126 -1.45 0.00 4.39
CA LYS A 126 -1.14 0.24 5.80
C LYS A 126 -1.52 -0.95 6.69
N ASN A 127 -2.72 -1.48 6.52
CA ASN A 127 -3.17 -2.66 7.26
C ASN A 127 -2.34 -3.90 6.90
N GLN A 128 -2.04 -4.10 5.62
CA GLN A 128 -1.17 -5.18 5.15
C GLN A 128 0.26 -5.06 5.70
N PHE A 129 0.80 -3.85 5.82
CA PHE A 129 2.11 -3.62 6.42
C PHE A 129 2.14 -4.04 7.89
N ALA A 130 1.12 -3.69 8.69
CA ALA A 130 1.03 -4.12 10.07
C ALA A 130 0.97 -5.65 10.21
N ILE A 131 0.27 -6.33 9.29
CA ILE A 131 0.22 -7.80 9.25
C ILE A 131 1.59 -8.39 8.87
N LEU A 132 2.25 -7.83 7.87
CA LEU A 132 3.59 -8.26 7.45
C LEU A 132 4.60 -8.22 8.61
N CYS A 133 4.58 -7.15 9.41
CA CYS A 133 5.42 -7.02 10.60
C CYS A 133 5.14 -8.15 11.63
N ARG A 134 3.85 -8.48 11.90
CA ARG A 134 3.49 -9.57 12.81
C ARG A 134 3.90 -10.94 12.27
N MET A 135 3.73 -11.16 10.97
CA MET A 135 4.15 -12.39 10.30
C MET A 135 5.66 -12.58 10.42
N ARG A 136 6.44 -11.51 10.18
CA ARG A 136 7.89 -11.53 10.38
C ARG A 136 8.26 -11.84 11.83
N ASP A 137 7.57 -11.22 12.80
CA ASP A 137 7.83 -11.50 14.22
C ASP A 137 7.61 -12.98 14.56
N CYS A 138 6.57 -13.60 14.01
CA CYS A 138 6.36 -15.03 14.17
C CYS A 138 7.55 -15.85 13.64
N PHE A 139 8.01 -15.57 12.43
CA PHE A 139 9.10 -16.33 11.81
C PHE A 139 10.46 -16.08 12.48
N SER A 140 10.74 -14.85 12.91
CA SER A 140 12.00 -14.51 13.58
C SER A 140 12.18 -15.14 14.95
N ARG A 141 11.08 -15.60 15.58
CA ARG A 141 11.10 -16.26 16.89
C ARG A 141 11.22 -17.77 16.81
N MET A 142 11.21 -18.35 15.61
CA MET A 142 11.43 -19.79 15.46
C MET A 142 12.88 -20.14 15.79
N GLU A 143 13.08 -21.10 16.69
CA GLU A 143 14.41 -21.59 17.07
C GLU A 143 14.93 -22.68 16.11
N SER A 144 14.05 -23.28 15.32
CA SER A 144 14.38 -24.27 14.29
C SER A 144 13.49 -24.07 13.08
N THR A 145 13.99 -24.42 11.90
CA THR A 145 13.20 -24.38 10.67
C THR A 145 12.55 -25.74 10.46
N PRO A 146 11.23 -25.89 10.66
CA PRO A 146 10.55 -27.16 10.42
C PRO A 146 10.42 -27.44 8.92
N ASP A 147 10.29 -28.71 8.51
CA ASP A 147 10.15 -29.11 7.10
C ASP A 147 8.98 -28.39 6.40
N GLN A 148 7.93 -28.03 7.15
CA GLN A 148 6.79 -27.27 6.66
C GLN A 148 7.15 -25.85 6.21
N ALA A 149 8.28 -25.31 6.64
CA ALA A 149 8.70 -23.98 6.29
C ALA A 149 8.91 -23.80 4.77
N LEU A 150 9.34 -24.87 4.08
CA LEU A 150 9.50 -24.87 2.62
C LEU A 150 8.18 -24.60 1.90
N VAL A 151 7.09 -25.26 2.31
CA VAL A 151 5.78 -25.09 1.67
C VAL A 151 5.22 -23.68 1.93
N VAL A 152 5.49 -23.12 3.11
CA VAL A 152 5.12 -21.74 3.43
C VAL A 152 5.99 -20.74 2.66
N ALA A 153 7.27 -21.04 2.46
CA ALA A 153 8.19 -20.25 1.63
C ALA A 153 7.71 -20.18 0.19
N ASP A 154 7.32 -21.32 -0.40
CA ASP A 154 6.77 -21.38 -1.75
C ASP A 154 5.50 -20.54 -1.89
N LEU A 155 4.58 -20.63 -0.91
CA LEU A 155 3.37 -19.81 -0.88
C LEU A 155 3.71 -18.31 -0.79
N LEU A 156 4.67 -17.89 0.06
CA LEU A 156 5.11 -16.51 0.14
C LEU A 156 5.70 -16.03 -1.18
N GLN A 157 6.43 -16.90 -1.89
CA GLN A 157 6.96 -16.59 -3.21
C GLN A 157 5.84 -16.42 -4.25
N SER A 158 4.79 -17.26 -4.22
CA SER A 158 3.59 -17.10 -5.05
C SER A 158 2.88 -15.78 -4.77
N VAL A 159 2.74 -15.41 -3.48
CA VAL A 159 2.17 -14.12 -3.06
C VAL A 159 3.00 -12.95 -3.58
N SER A 160 4.32 -13.01 -3.43
CA SER A 160 5.24 -11.98 -3.93
C SER A 160 5.14 -11.83 -5.45
N GLY A 161 5.17 -12.91 -6.20
CA GLY A 161 5.08 -12.91 -7.66
C GLY A 161 3.74 -12.41 -8.21
N SER A 162 2.68 -12.48 -7.38
CA SER A 162 1.33 -12.04 -7.73
C SER A 162 0.95 -10.71 -7.06
N PHE A 163 1.90 -10.03 -6.41
CA PHE A 163 1.64 -8.83 -5.63
C PHE A 163 1.54 -7.59 -6.52
N HIS A 164 0.35 -7.28 -6.96
CA HIS A 164 0.05 -6.09 -7.77
C HIS A 164 -1.38 -5.60 -7.52
N GLU A 165 -1.66 -4.37 -7.95
CA GLU A 165 -2.94 -3.69 -7.75
C GLU A 165 -4.16 -4.53 -8.17
N ARG A 166 -4.09 -5.22 -9.31
CA ARG A 166 -5.22 -5.92 -9.94
C ARG A 166 -5.47 -7.33 -9.41
N ASN A 167 -4.60 -7.88 -8.59
CA ASN A 167 -4.80 -9.19 -7.98
C ASN A 167 -5.98 -9.13 -6.98
N ASN A 168 -6.89 -10.10 -7.06
CA ASN A 168 -8.04 -10.25 -6.14
C ASN A 168 -7.78 -11.24 -5.00
N ALA A 169 -6.60 -11.83 -4.95
CA ALA A 169 -6.14 -12.80 -3.96
C ALA A 169 -6.93 -14.13 -3.87
N LEU A 170 -7.92 -14.40 -4.73
CA LEU A 170 -8.73 -15.61 -4.62
C LEU A 170 -7.90 -16.88 -4.84
N GLY A 171 -7.10 -16.94 -5.90
CA GLY A 171 -6.24 -18.10 -6.16
C GLY A 171 -5.19 -18.33 -5.07
N LEU A 172 -4.65 -17.25 -4.49
CA LEU A 172 -3.70 -17.34 -3.38
C LEU A 172 -4.33 -17.85 -2.08
N LEU A 173 -5.60 -17.51 -1.83
CA LEU A 173 -6.36 -18.05 -0.69
C LEU A 173 -6.64 -19.54 -0.87
N ASP A 174 -6.95 -19.99 -2.09
CA ASP A 174 -7.12 -21.42 -2.38
C ASP A 174 -5.80 -22.18 -2.18
N GLU A 175 -4.66 -21.62 -2.63
CA GLU A 175 -3.33 -22.18 -2.41
C GLU A 175 -2.99 -22.27 -0.92
N LEU A 176 -3.28 -21.21 -0.15
CA LEU A 176 -3.10 -21.18 1.30
C LEU A 176 -3.91 -22.27 2.02
N GLU A 177 -5.16 -22.52 1.63
CA GLU A 177 -5.95 -23.62 2.19
C GLU A 177 -5.34 -24.99 1.89
N HIS A 178 -4.77 -25.21 0.71
CA HIS A 178 -4.03 -26.43 0.41
C HIS A 178 -2.80 -26.59 1.31
N VAL A 179 -2.03 -25.53 1.53
CA VAL A 179 -0.89 -25.55 2.48
C VAL A 179 -1.34 -25.91 3.88
N LYS A 180 -2.43 -25.33 4.39
CA LYS A 180 -2.99 -25.69 5.70
C LYS A 180 -3.38 -27.18 5.80
N LEU A 181 -3.99 -27.73 4.75
CA LEU A 181 -4.35 -29.15 4.69
C LEU A 181 -3.10 -30.05 4.67
N GLN A 182 -2.07 -29.69 3.92
CA GLN A 182 -0.80 -30.41 3.94
C GLN A 182 -0.14 -30.41 5.31
N MET A 183 -0.13 -29.25 6.01
CA MET A 183 0.43 -29.16 7.36
C MET A 183 -0.35 -30.03 8.37
N LYS A 184 -1.68 -30.12 8.25
CA LYS A 184 -2.52 -30.98 9.11
C LYS A 184 -2.29 -32.46 8.88
N ALA A 185 -1.92 -32.87 7.68
CA ALA A 185 -1.68 -34.27 7.32
C ALA A 185 -0.31 -34.81 7.78
N GLN A 186 0.58 -33.93 8.24
CA GLN A 186 1.92 -34.32 8.65
C GLN A 186 1.98 -34.93 10.05
N PRO A 187 2.99 -35.75 10.37
CA PRO A 187 3.18 -36.32 11.68
C PRO A 187 3.29 -35.23 12.77
N LEU A 188 2.87 -35.59 13.98
CA LEU A 188 3.02 -34.70 15.15
C LEU A 188 4.51 -34.46 15.45
N PRO A 189 4.85 -33.28 15.96
CA PRO A 189 6.23 -32.95 16.35
C PRO A 189 6.66 -33.82 17.53
N VAL A 190 7.89 -34.31 17.49
CA VAL A 190 8.45 -35.18 18.53
C VAL A 190 9.17 -34.36 19.62
N ARG A 191 9.75 -33.21 19.23
CA ARG A 191 10.49 -32.33 20.12
C ARG A 191 9.70 -31.07 20.44
N ARG A 192 9.87 -30.55 21.68
CA ARG A 192 9.24 -29.31 22.12
C ARG A 192 9.63 -28.12 21.21
N GLN A 193 10.89 -27.99 20.86
CA GLN A 193 11.39 -26.92 20.00
C GLN A 193 10.73 -26.96 18.60
N GLU A 194 10.59 -28.16 18.05
CA GLU A 194 9.87 -28.37 16.78
C GLU A 194 8.41 -27.96 16.90
N PHE A 195 7.76 -28.34 18.01
CA PHE A 195 6.36 -27.96 18.26
C PHE A 195 6.20 -26.44 18.35
N GLU A 196 7.07 -25.75 19.08
CA GLU A 196 7.03 -24.30 19.23
C GLU A 196 7.29 -23.60 17.89
N SER A 197 8.26 -24.06 17.10
CA SER A 197 8.56 -23.50 15.76
C SER A 197 7.43 -23.77 14.76
N ARG A 198 6.80 -24.95 14.75
CA ARG A 198 5.61 -25.24 13.94
C ARG A 198 4.42 -24.37 14.33
N ALA A 199 4.22 -24.10 15.63
CA ALA A 199 3.17 -23.22 16.11
C ALA A 199 3.37 -21.78 15.63
N LEU A 200 4.59 -21.26 15.69
CA LEU A 200 4.95 -19.93 15.18
C LEU A 200 4.78 -19.84 13.65
N LEU A 201 5.20 -20.89 12.93
CA LEU A 201 5.00 -20.97 11.47
C LEU A 201 3.51 -20.94 11.11
N TYR A 202 2.68 -21.69 11.84
CA TYR A 202 1.23 -21.70 11.63
C TYR A 202 0.57 -20.35 11.97
N LEU A 203 1.03 -19.66 13.03
CA LEU A 203 0.59 -18.30 13.33
C LEU A 203 0.95 -17.33 12.20
N GLY A 204 2.16 -17.41 11.66
CA GLY A 204 2.56 -16.63 10.48
C GLY A 204 1.68 -16.91 9.26
N LEU A 205 1.28 -18.17 9.06
CA LEU A 205 0.36 -18.55 7.98
C LEU A 205 -1.05 -17.97 8.18
N LEU A 206 -1.55 -17.87 9.43
CA LEU A 206 -2.81 -17.19 9.73
C LEU A 206 -2.74 -15.68 9.50
N GLU A 207 -1.60 -15.04 9.79
CA GLU A 207 -1.37 -13.65 9.44
C GLU A 207 -1.36 -13.46 7.91
N LEU A 208 -0.74 -14.37 7.15
CA LEU A 208 -0.77 -14.35 5.69
C LEU A 208 -2.20 -14.48 5.14
N GLU A 209 -3.04 -15.33 5.76
CA GLU A 209 -4.45 -15.41 5.42
C GLU A 209 -5.15 -14.07 5.57
N GLN A 210 -4.98 -13.39 6.70
CA GLN A 210 -5.56 -12.07 6.93
C GLN A 210 -5.04 -11.04 5.91
N PHE A 211 -3.75 -11.09 5.57
CA PHE A 211 -3.15 -10.25 4.54
C PHE A 211 -3.84 -10.40 3.18
N LEU A 212 -4.15 -11.64 2.79
CA LEU A 212 -4.84 -11.97 1.53
C LEU A 212 -6.33 -11.63 1.59
N VAL A 213 -6.99 -11.88 2.74
CA VAL A 213 -8.41 -11.54 2.96
C VAL A 213 -8.64 -10.03 2.82
N LEU A 214 -7.79 -9.19 3.40
CA LEU A 214 -7.89 -7.73 3.22
C LEU A 214 -7.83 -7.34 1.74
N LYS A 215 -6.98 -7.98 0.96
CA LYS A 215 -6.89 -7.71 -0.49
C LYS A 215 -8.15 -8.16 -1.23
N LYS A 216 -8.69 -9.33 -0.88
CA LYS A 216 -9.95 -9.83 -1.44
C LYS A 216 -11.11 -8.88 -1.14
N GLU A 217 -11.24 -8.45 0.12
CA GLU A 217 -12.30 -7.53 0.53
C GLU A 217 -12.20 -6.18 -0.19
N PHE A 218 -11.00 -5.63 -0.32
CA PHE A 218 -10.76 -4.44 -1.14
C PHE A 218 -11.22 -4.64 -2.59
N ALA A 219 -10.84 -5.75 -3.21
CA ALA A 219 -11.19 -6.06 -4.59
C ALA A 219 -12.70 -6.21 -4.79
N LEU A 220 -13.39 -6.87 -3.86
CA LEU A 220 -14.85 -7.05 -3.88
C LEU A 220 -15.61 -5.75 -3.58
N GLY A 221 -15.01 -4.82 -2.83
CA GLY A 221 -15.59 -3.51 -2.52
C GLY A 221 -15.55 -2.52 -3.67
N LEU A 222 -14.79 -2.80 -4.75
CA LEU A 222 -14.70 -1.92 -5.90
C LEU A 222 -15.97 -1.95 -6.75
N SER A 223 -16.45 -0.78 -7.13
CA SER A 223 -17.54 -0.63 -8.10
C SER A 223 -17.08 -1.03 -9.52
N ARG A 224 -18.03 -1.35 -10.40
CA ARG A 224 -17.73 -1.67 -11.82
C ARG A 224 -17.01 -0.53 -12.54
N ASP A 225 -17.30 0.71 -12.18
CA ASP A 225 -16.67 1.88 -12.79
C ASP A 225 -15.22 2.06 -12.31
N GLU A 226 -14.96 1.82 -11.02
CA GLU A 226 -13.60 1.80 -10.47
C GLU A 226 -12.75 0.68 -11.08
N ILE A 227 -13.29 -0.55 -11.20
CA ILE A 227 -12.60 -1.65 -11.88
C ILE A 227 -12.26 -1.26 -13.32
N ARG A 228 -13.20 -0.71 -14.08
CA ARG A 228 -12.97 -0.29 -15.46
C ARG A 228 -11.92 0.82 -15.56
N ARG A 229 -11.93 1.77 -14.61
CA ARG A 229 -11.06 2.95 -14.62
C ARG A 229 -9.64 2.63 -14.16
N PHE A 230 -9.48 1.86 -13.10
CA PHE A 230 -8.17 1.57 -12.47
C PHE A 230 -7.58 0.25 -12.94
N TRP A 231 -8.41 -0.77 -13.18
CA TRP A 231 -7.98 -2.11 -13.57
C TRP A 231 -8.16 -2.41 -15.06
N GLY A 232 -9.03 -1.71 -15.76
CA GLY A 232 -9.36 -1.95 -17.18
C GLY A 232 -8.38 -1.37 -18.22
N ARG A 233 -7.31 -0.69 -17.79
CA ARG A 233 -6.27 -0.15 -18.66
C ARG A 233 -5.06 -1.09 -18.67
N GLY A 234 -5.13 -2.16 -19.41
CA GLY A 234 -4.06 -3.08 -19.71
C GLY A 234 -4.27 -3.74 -21.05
#